data_728bf18a1af0d57c25fac61f41be7bbc
#
_entry.id   728bf18a1af0d57c25fac61f41be7bbc
#
_cell.length_a   1.000
_cell.length_b   1.000
_cell.length_c   1.000
_cell.angle_alpha   90.00
_cell.angle_beta   90.00
_cell.angle_gamma   90.00
#
_symmetry.space_group_name_H-M   'P 1'
#
loop_
_entity.id
_entity.type
_entity.pdbx_description
1 polymer ?
#
loop_
_entity_poly.entity_id
_entity_poly.type
_entity_poly.pdbx_seq_one_letter_code
_entity_poly.pdbx_strand_id
1 'polypeptide(L)'
;MLILLGLLTVTLIVARVSSSFQFKREVELLFSQSKYISGKIFTYEQLSGLPEPVQRYFRHVLKDGQPYISYVRLTHDGQFKAGLDKDWTNIEGEQYFTTEKPGFIWKGKTSVFTARDMYVADKGRLIVTLFSLYNIVDGSGENFNEGELQRWLAESVWFPTNLLPNERNQWSLIDANSAKLSFKYRAVSFSYIVSFNEVGEIVQMETRRFIGEENREAWLCKMADYKEINGVIVPTRAEVIWKLERGEVSYAKFKVKKIEYDKPEKF
;
A
#
# COMPACT_ATOMS: atom_id res chain seq x y z
N MET A 1 -31.07 34.15 -1.33
CA MET A 1 -29.61 33.89 -1.24
C MET A 1 -29.23 33.15 0.03
N LEU A 2 -29.56 33.61 1.24
CA LEU A 2 -29.24 32.92 2.52
C LEU A 2 -29.79 31.49 2.65
N ILE A 3 -31.03 31.25 2.21
CA ILE A 3 -31.66 29.91 2.25
C ILE A 3 -30.92 28.93 1.34
N LEU A 4 -30.54 29.32 0.12
CA LEU A 4 -29.76 28.49 -0.81
C LEU A 4 -28.38 28.15 -0.26
N LEU A 5 -27.70 29.12 0.37
CA LEU A 5 -26.42 28.90 1.02
C LEU A 5 -26.55 27.92 2.21
N GLY A 6 -27.62 28.06 3.00
CA GLY A 6 -27.92 27.14 4.09
C GLY A 6 -28.19 25.71 3.61
N LEU A 7 -28.98 25.54 2.55
CA LEU A 7 -29.23 24.22 1.95
C LEU A 7 -27.96 23.57 1.40
N LEU A 8 -27.11 24.33 0.71
CA LEU A 8 -25.83 23.82 0.21
C LEU A 8 -24.94 23.36 1.36
N THR A 9 -24.85 24.15 2.43
CA THR A 9 -24.04 23.81 3.61
C THR A 9 -24.52 22.51 4.27
N VAL A 10 -25.84 22.37 4.47
CA VAL A 10 -26.44 21.15 5.03
C VAL A 10 -26.16 19.94 4.13
N THR A 11 -26.31 20.08 2.82
CA THR A 11 -26.01 18.99 1.86
C THR A 11 -24.56 18.55 1.94
N LEU A 12 -23.61 19.48 2.04
CA LEU A 12 -22.18 19.17 2.18
C LEU A 12 -21.89 18.46 3.51
N ILE A 13 -22.52 18.86 4.60
CA ILE A 13 -22.35 18.21 5.91
C ILE A 13 -22.88 16.79 5.86
N VAL A 14 -24.10 16.57 5.35
CA VAL A 14 -24.72 15.24 5.22
C VAL A 14 -23.86 14.34 4.34
N ALA A 15 -23.35 14.83 3.21
CA ALA A 15 -22.49 14.06 2.33
C ALA A 15 -21.17 13.64 3.02
N ARG A 16 -20.54 14.56 3.77
CA ARG A 16 -19.32 14.23 4.55
C ARG A 16 -19.57 13.19 5.63
N VAL A 17 -20.67 13.32 6.36
CA VAL A 17 -21.04 12.37 7.41
C VAL A 17 -21.32 11.00 6.78
N SER A 18 -22.11 10.93 5.73
CA SER A 18 -22.41 9.69 5.00
C SER A 18 -21.13 9.01 4.47
N SER A 19 -20.24 9.78 3.83
CA SER A 19 -18.95 9.28 3.34
C SER A 19 -18.07 8.74 4.48
N SER A 20 -18.08 9.37 5.66
CA SER A 20 -17.34 8.90 6.82
C SER A 20 -17.89 7.57 7.37
N PHE A 21 -19.21 7.42 7.45
CA PHE A 21 -19.84 6.17 7.85
C PHE A 21 -19.58 5.04 6.84
N GLN A 22 -19.67 5.33 5.55
CA GLN A 22 -19.36 4.37 4.51
C GLN A 22 -17.93 3.88 4.63
N PHE A 23 -16.97 4.80 4.77
CA PHE A 23 -15.56 4.46 4.93
C PHE A 23 -15.30 3.61 6.18
N LYS A 24 -15.94 3.92 7.30
CA LYS A 24 -15.86 3.11 8.52
C LYS A 24 -16.34 1.66 8.27
N ARG A 25 -17.48 1.49 7.60
CA ARG A 25 -18.00 0.15 7.24
C ARG A 25 -17.06 -0.62 6.30
N GLU A 26 -16.44 0.07 5.34
CA GLU A 26 -15.46 -0.53 4.42
C GLU A 26 -14.23 -1.04 5.20
N VAL A 27 -13.73 -0.27 6.18
CA VAL A 27 -12.61 -0.68 7.04
C VAL A 27 -13.00 -1.87 7.93
N GLU A 28 -14.19 -1.85 8.53
CA GLU A 28 -14.72 -2.96 9.32
C GLU A 28 -14.88 -4.24 8.45
N LEU A 29 -15.38 -4.09 7.23
CA LEU A 29 -15.49 -5.20 6.28
C LEU A 29 -14.10 -5.75 5.91
N LEU A 30 -13.12 -4.90 5.64
CA LEU A 30 -11.74 -5.33 5.35
C LEU A 30 -11.22 -6.23 6.48
N PHE A 31 -11.26 -5.76 7.72
CA PHE A 31 -10.74 -6.51 8.86
C PHE A 31 -11.52 -7.80 9.14
N SER A 32 -12.84 -7.80 8.95
CA SER A 32 -13.68 -8.99 9.17
C SER A 32 -13.39 -10.14 8.20
N GLN A 33 -12.73 -9.87 7.08
CA GLN A 33 -12.43 -10.89 6.05
C GLN A 33 -11.09 -11.60 6.24
N SER A 34 -10.27 -11.18 7.21
CA SER A 34 -8.95 -11.74 7.44
C SER A 34 -8.84 -12.25 8.88
N LYS A 35 -8.01 -13.28 9.08
CA LYS A 35 -7.80 -13.89 10.39
C LYS A 35 -6.63 -13.25 11.11
N TYR A 36 -6.69 -13.27 12.43
CA TYR A 36 -5.58 -12.94 13.29
C TYR A 36 -4.54 -14.06 13.23
N ILE A 37 -3.30 -13.72 12.82
CA ILE A 37 -2.20 -14.68 12.66
C ILE A 37 -0.98 -14.37 13.54
N SER A 38 -1.07 -13.41 14.45
CA SER A 38 0.05 -13.02 15.31
C SER A 38 0.40 -14.09 16.37
N GLY A 39 -0.33 -15.20 16.40
CA GLY A 39 0.10 -16.41 17.09
C GLY A 39 1.26 -17.16 16.39
N LYS A 40 1.51 -16.89 15.12
CA LYS A 40 2.70 -17.40 14.41
C LYS A 40 3.90 -16.55 14.80
N ILE A 41 5.04 -17.20 15.02
CA ILE A 41 6.29 -16.55 15.42
C ILE A 41 7.29 -16.67 14.26
N PHE A 42 7.92 -15.56 13.93
CA PHE A 42 9.04 -15.51 13.02
C PHE A 42 10.31 -15.98 13.73
N THR A 43 11.11 -16.82 13.07
CA THR A 43 12.45 -17.20 13.53
C THR A 43 13.46 -17.08 12.41
N TYR A 44 14.73 -16.83 12.76
CA TYR A 44 15.79 -16.75 11.77
C TYR A 44 16.03 -18.05 11.01
N GLU A 45 15.57 -19.19 11.53
CA GLU A 45 15.62 -20.48 10.82
C GLU A 45 14.79 -20.46 9.52
N GLN A 46 13.69 -19.69 9.50
CA GLN A 46 12.84 -19.52 8.31
C GLN A 46 13.55 -18.81 7.15
N LEU A 47 14.71 -18.21 7.40
CA LEU A 47 15.52 -17.53 6.38
C LEU A 47 16.49 -18.49 5.68
N SER A 48 16.62 -19.73 6.17
CA SER A 48 17.53 -20.73 5.59
C SER A 48 17.17 -20.99 4.13
N GLY A 49 18.19 -20.98 3.25
CA GLY A 49 18.00 -21.21 1.81
C GLY A 49 17.47 -19.99 1.00
N LEU A 50 17.15 -18.89 1.65
CA LEU A 50 16.81 -17.64 0.92
C LEU A 50 18.08 -17.00 0.34
N PRO A 51 17.96 -16.20 -0.74
CA PRO A 51 19.04 -15.37 -1.24
C PRO A 51 19.67 -14.50 -0.15
N GLU A 52 20.97 -14.34 -0.16
CA GLU A 52 21.71 -13.59 0.86
C GLU A 52 21.16 -12.17 1.09
N PRO A 53 20.89 -11.33 0.06
CA PRO A 53 20.34 -10.00 0.29
C PRO A 53 18.96 -10.04 0.98
N VAL A 54 18.17 -11.07 0.75
CA VAL A 54 16.87 -11.26 1.39
C VAL A 54 17.02 -11.67 2.86
N GLN A 55 17.99 -12.56 3.17
CA GLN A 55 18.28 -12.91 4.56
C GLN A 55 18.77 -11.69 5.34
N ARG A 56 19.66 -10.87 4.75
CA ARG A 56 20.17 -9.64 5.34
C ARG A 56 19.03 -8.66 5.64
N TYR A 57 18.10 -8.46 4.68
CA TYR A 57 16.91 -7.63 4.89
C TYR A 57 16.08 -8.09 6.09
N PHE A 58 15.66 -9.36 6.13
CA PHE A 58 14.81 -9.82 7.23
C PHE A 58 15.49 -9.80 8.59
N ARG A 59 16.81 -10.10 8.65
CA ARG A 59 17.58 -9.97 9.89
C ARG A 59 17.73 -8.52 10.36
N HIS A 60 17.74 -7.58 9.41
CA HIS A 60 17.79 -6.15 9.72
C HIS A 60 16.45 -5.63 10.22
N VAL A 61 15.35 -6.01 9.59
CA VAL A 61 14.03 -5.38 9.85
C VAL A 61 13.16 -6.11 10.87
N LEU A 62 13.43 -7.40 11.16
CA LEU A 62 12.69 -8.24 12.09
C LEU A 62 13.60 -8.80 13.19
N LYS A 63 13.02 -9.02 14.36
CA LYS A 63 13.71 -9.68 15.50
C LYS A 63 13.33 -11.16 15.55
N ASP A 64 14.28 -12.01 15.93
CA ASP A 64 13.99 -13.42 16.20
C ASP A 64 12.96 -13.54 17.31
N GLY A 65 11.99 -14.44 17.17
CA GLY A 65 10.88 -14.57 18.09
C GLY A 65 9.74 -13.56 17.91
N GLN A 66 9.78 -12.72 16.85
CA GLN A 66 8.75 -11.71 16.63
C GLN A 66 7.44 -12.33 16.12
N PRO A 67 6.27 -11.91 16.65
CA PRO A 67 4.98 -12.30 16.08
C PRO A 67 4.79 -11.83 14.64
N TYR A 68 4.07 -12.63 13.85
CA TYR A 68 3.58 -12.18 12.55
C TYR A 68 2.56 -11.05 12.74
N ILE A 69 2.60 -10.08 11.85
CA ILE A 69 1.66 -8.96 11.82
C ILE A 69 0.39 -9.38 11.07
N SER A 70 -0.78 -9.23 11.68
CA SER A 70 -2.07 -9.58 11.09
C SER A 70 -2.77 -8.39 10.45
N TYR A 71 -2.73 -7.26 11.13
CA TYR A 71 -3.42 -6.03 10.75
C TYR A 71 -2.50 -4.83 10.87
N VAL A 72 -2.65 -3.89 9.97
CA VAL A 72 -1.88 -2.64 9.99
C VAL A 72 -2.83 -1.46 9.80
N ARG A 73 -2.58 -0.38 10.53
CA ARG A 73 -3.16 0.92 10.23
C ARG A 73 -2.07 1.97 10.26
N LEU A 74 -2.08 2.88 9.30
CA LEU A 74 -1.12 3.96 9.22
C LEU A 74 -1.75 5.27 8.78
N THR A 75 -1.07 6.36 9.12
CA THR A 75 -1.36 7.69 8.58
C THR A 75 -0.09 8.28 7.96
N HIS A 76 -0.27 9.09 6.94
CA HIS A 76 0.84 9.75 6.25
C HIS A 76 0.43 11.15 5.75
N ASP A 77 1.42 12.00 5.58
CA ASP A 77 1.34 13.18 4.72
C ASP A 77 2.01 12.86 3.39
N GLY A 78 1.87 13.76 2.43
CA GLY A 78 2.60 13.64 1.20
C GLY A 78 2.16 14.62 0.13
N GLN A 79 2.65 14.31 -1.06
CA GLN A 79 2.29 15.02 -2.28
C GLN A 79 1.91 14.00 -3.35
N PHE A 80 0.93 14.36 -4.14
CA PHE A 80 0.38 13.50 -5.19
C PHE A 80 0.05 14.35 -6.42
N LYS A 81 0.18 13.74 -7.60
CA LYS A 81 -0.27 14.31 -8.87
C LYS A 81 -1.55 13.61 -9.32
N ALA A 82 -2.59 14.37 -9.56
CA ALA A 82 -3.87 13.84 -10.06
C ALA A 82 -3.80 13.33 -11.52
N GLY A 83 -2.72 13.63 -12.20
CA GLY A 83 -2.33 13.13 -13.53
C GLY A 83 -0.83 13.35 -13.68
N LEU A 84 -0.17 12.57 -14.55
CA LEU A 84 1.29 12.59 -14.68
C LEU A 84 1.86 13.92 -15.22
N ASP A 85 1.00 14.74 -15.81
CA ASP A 85 1.27 16.07 -16.34
C ASP A 85 0.83 17.20 -15.40
N LYS A 86 0.21 16.87 -14.24
CA LYS A 86 -0.34 17.83 -13.29
C LYS A 86 0.68 18.22 -12.22
N ASP A 87 0.42 19.35 -11.57
CA ASP A 87 1.21 19.83 -10.46
C ASP A 87 1.03 18.98 -9.20
N TRP A 88 1.99 19.08 -8.30
CA TRP A 88 1.95 18.45 -7.01
C TRP A 88 0.87 19.07 -6.11
N THR A 89 0.06 18.22 -5.50
CA THR A 89 -0.96 18.61 -4.52
C THR A 89 -0.66 17.93 -3.20
N ASN A 90 -0.73 18.68 -2.10
CA ASN A 90 -0.58 18.09 -0.77
C ASN A 90 -1.76 17.17 -0.45
N ILE A 91 -1.44 16.02 0.14
CA ILE A 91 -2.42 15.00 0.49
C ILE A 91 -2.12 14.43 1.89
N GLU A 92 -3.15 14.22 2.66
CA GLU A 92 -3.12 13.47 3.91
C GLU A 92 -3.83 12.15 3.68
N GLY A 93 -3.28 11.06 4.24
CA GLY A 93 -3.86 9.74 4.05
C GLY A 93 -3.96 8.93 5.34
N GLU A 94 -4.98 8.09 5.38
CA GLU A 94 -5.14 7.00 6.33
C GLU A 94 -5.27 5.69 5.54
N GLN A 95 -4.63 4.62 6.02
CA GLN A 95 -4.58 3.34 5.33
C GLN A 95 -4.65 2.17 6.31
N TYR A 96 -5.27 1.10 5.85
CA TYR A 96 -5.54 -0.12 6.61
C TYR A 96 -5.19 -1.33 5.76
N PHE A 97 -4.54 -2.35 6.36
CA PHE A 97 -4.13 -3.57 5.66
C PHE A 97 -4.49 -4.82 6.45
N THR A 98 -4.69 -5.89 5.71
CA THR A 98 -4.73 -7.27 6.20
C THR A 98 -3.66 -8.11 5.53
N THR A 99 -3.12 -9.11 6.23
CA THR A 99 -1.97 -9.91 5.77
C THR A 99 -2.33 -11.36 5.44
N GLU A 100 -3.14 -12.03 6.27
CA GLU A 100 -3.53 -13.42 6.04
C GLU A 100 -4.31 -13.55 4.73
N LYS A 101 -5.31 -12.71 4.55
CA LYS A 101 -5.95 -12.48 3.27
C LYS A 101 -5.49 -11.14 2.72
N PRO A 102 -4.92 -11.07 1.50
CA PRO A 102 -4.54 -9.81 0.90
C PRO A 102 -5.68 -8.81 0.89
N GLY A 103 -5.42 -7.63 1.43
CA GLY A 103 -6.42 -6.57 1.44
C GLY A 103 -5.89 -5.27 1.98
N PHE A 104 -6.40 -4.16 1.43
CA PHE A 104 -6.15 -2.84 1.97
C PHE A 104 -7.27 -1.87 1.60
N ILE A 105 -7.37 -0.79 2.35
CA ILE A 105 -8.13 0.41 2.00
C ILE A 105 -7.27 1.62 2.34
N TRP A 106 -7.06 2.47 1.37
CA TRP A 106 -6.44 3.78 1.51
C TRP A 106 -7.45 4.88 1.24
N LYS A 107 -7.40 5.94 2.02
CA LYS A 107 -8.15 7.16 1.81
C LYS A 107 -7.21 8.35 1.85
N GLY A 108 -7.04 9.00 0.71
CA GLY A 108 -6.29 10.24 0.58
C GLY A 108 -7.23 11.43 0.48
N LYS A 109 -6.90 12.51 1.19
CA LYS A 109 -7.69 13.73 1.23
C LYS A 109 -6.82 14.93 0.85
N THR A 110 -7.33 15.72 -0.08
CA THR A 110 -6.82 17.05 -0.42
C THR A 110 -7.83 18.12 -0.01
N SER A 111 -7.57 19.38 -0.33
CA SER A 111 -8.54 20.47 -0.13
C SER A 111 -9.79 20.34 -0.99
N VAL A 112 -9.71 19.66 -2.14
CA VAL A 112 -10.75 19.64 -3.17
C VAL A 112 -11.37 18.27 -3.35
N PHE A 113 -10.59 17.20 -3.31
CA PHE A 113 -11.06 15.84 -3.55
C PHE A 113 -10.65 14.87 -2.47
N THR A 114 -11.35 13.75 -2.41
CA THR A 114 -11.01 12.56 -1.63
C THR A 114 -10.87 11.39 -2.59
N ALA A 115 -9.74 10.68 -2.51
CA ALA A 115 -9.53 9.43 -3.22
C ALA A 115 -9.63 8.26 -2.24
N ARG A 116 -10.28 7.17 -2.65
CA ARG A 116 -10.27 5.88 -1.96
C ARG A 116 -9.75 4.84 -2.93
N ASP A 117 -8.68 4.19 -2.56
CA ASP A 117 -8.05 3.14 -3.32
C ASP A 117 -8.00 1.87 -2.48
N MET A 118 -8.44 0.74 -3.02
CA MET A 118 -8.68 -0.42 -2.19
C MET A 118 -8.57 -1.75 -2.94
N TYR A 119 -8.19 -2.77 -2.19
CA TYR A 119 -8.37 -4.17 -2.55
C TYR A 119 -9.14 -4.88 -1.44
N VAL A 120 -10.40 -5.14 -1.66
CA VAL A 120 -11.30 -5.75 -0.67
C VAL A 120 -12.15 -6.83 -1.33
N ALA A 121 -12.33 -7.96 -0.67
CA ALA A 121 -13.08 -9.10 -1.20
C ALA A 121 -12.59 -9.55 -2.59
N ASP A 122 -11.25 -9.53 -2.77
CA ASP A 122 -10.58 -9.91 -4.02
C ASP A 122 -10.90 -9.01 -5.22
N LYS A 123 -11.29 -7.76 -4.96
CA LYS A 123 -11.59 -6.75 -5.98
C LYS A 123 -10.84 -5.46 -5.72
N GLY A 124 -10.13 -5.00 -6.74
CA GLY A 124 -9.50 -3.68 -6.78
C GLY A 124 -10.49 -2.60 -7.22
N ARG A 125 -10.46 -1.44 -6.58
CA ARG A 125 -11.29 -0.31 -6.94
C ARG A 125 -10.66 1.02 -6.54
N LEU A 126 -10.71 1.99 -7.45
CA LEU A 126 -10.35 3.39 -7.21
C LEU A 126 -11.58 4.28 -7.34
N ILE A 127 -11.87 5.07 -6.32
CA ILE A 127 -12.94 6.07 -6.33
C ILE A 127 -12.36 7.43 -6.00
N VAL A 128 -12.59 8.42 -6.86
CA VAL A 128 -12.23 9.82 -6.58
C VAL A 128 -13.51 10.65 -6.52
N THR A 129 -13.72 11.32 -5.39
CA THR A 129 -14.93 12.09 -5.11
C THR A 129 -14.58 13.57 -4.93
N LEU A 130 -15.24 14.43 -5.68
CA LEU A 130 -15.13 15.88 -5.56
C LEU A 130 -16.08 16.38 -4.46
N PHE A 131 -15.57 17.17 -3.51
CA PHE A 131 -16.31 17.75 -2.37
C PHE A 131 -17.14 16.74 -1.55
N SER A 132 -16.79 15.44 -1.59
CA SER A 132 -17.57 14.33 -0.99
C SER A 132 -18.99 14.15 -1.56
N LEU A 133 -19.29 14.72 -2.72
CA LEU A 133 -20.62 14.70 -3.35
C LEU A 133 -20.65 13.93 -4.67
N TYR A 134 -19.63 14.11 -5.50
CA TYR A 134 -19.68 13.65 -6.87
C TYR A 134 -18.47 12.78 -7.20
N ASN A 135 -18.70 11.52 -7.57
CA ASN A 135 -17.63 10.65 -8.04
C ASN A 135 -17.21 11.08 -9.45
N ILE A 136 -15.93 11.49 -9.58
CA ILE A 136 -15.31 11.85 -10.87
C ILE A 136 -14.50 10.70 -11.46
N VAL A 137 -14.12 9.72 -10.62
CA VAL A 137 -13.52 8.45 -11.02
C VAL A 137 -14.19 7.33 -10.23
N ASP A 138 -14.50 6.23 -10.89
CA ASP A 138 -14.94 4.97 -10.28
C ASP A 138 -14.42 3.83 -11.16
N GLY A 139 -13.17 3.41 -10.91
CA GLY A 139 -12.46 2.40 -11.68
C GLY A 139 -12.46 1.06 -10.96
N SER A 140 -12.70 -0.01 -11.72
CA SER A 140 -12.66 -1.41 -11.25
C SER A 140 -12.37 -2.34 -12.44
N GLY A 141 -12.21 -3.63 -12.18
CA GLY A 141 -11.95 -4.65 -13.20
C GLY A 141 -10.64 -5.40 -12.98
N GLU A 142 -10.28 -6.29 -13.90
CA GLU A 142 -9.13 -7.19 -13.72
C GLU A 142 -7.80 -6.46 -13.59
N ASN A 143 -7.59 -5.40 -14.38
CA ASN A 143 -6.38 -4.58 -14.29
C ASN A 143 -6.25 -3.87 -12.94
N PHE A 144 -7.38 -3.42 -12.38
CA PHE A 144 -7.43 -2.88 -11.03
C PHE A 144 -7.16 -3.97 -9.99
N ASN A 145 -7.72 -5.17 -10.14
CA ASN A 145 -7.48 -6.28 -9.22
C ASN A 145 -5.98 -6.60 -9.14
N GLU A 146 -5.30 -6.71 -10.28
CA GLU A 146 -3.86 -6.93 -10.33
C GLU A 146 -3.07 -5.74 -9.78
N GLY A 147 -3.40 -4.52 -10.24
CA GLY A 147 -2.71 -3.31 -9.84
C GLY A 147 -2.76 -3.06 -8.33
N GLU A 148 -3.92 -3.31 -7.70
CA GLU A 148 -4.06 -3.12 -6.26
C GLU A 148 -3.38 -4.24 -5.45
N LEU A 149 -3.33 -5.48 -5.95
CA LEU A 149 -2.50 -6.52 -5.37
C LEU A 149 -1.01 -6.21 -5.46
N GLN A 150 -0.56 -5.64 -6.58
CA GLN A 150 0.82 -5.16 -6.72
C GLN A 150 1.11 -4.07 -5.67
N ARG A 151 0.23 -3.08 -5.54
CA ARG A 151 0.36 -2.03 -4.52
C ARG A 151 0.43 -2.61 -3.11
N TRP A 152 -0.50 -3.50 -2.74
CA TRP A 152 -0.52 -4.15 -1.44
C TRP A 152 0.80 -4.89 -1.12
N LEU A 153 1.38 -5.59 -2.10
CA LEU A 153 2.64 -6.30 -1.90
C LEU A 153 3.83 -5.34 -1.76
N ALA A 154 3.91 -4.27 -2.56
CA ALA A 154 4.97 -3.27 -2.44
C ALA A 154 4.91 -2.53 -1.10
N GLU A 155 3.71 -2.21 -0.63
CA GLU A 155 3.46 -1.54 0.65
C GLU A 155 3.69 -2.46 1.86
N SER A 156 3.89 -3.79 1.64
CA SER A 156 4.26 -4.74 2.70
C SER A 156 5.63 -4.49 3.33
N VAL A 157 6.42 -3.58 2.80
CA VAL A 157 7.63 -3.06 3.46
C VAL A 157 7.32 -2.40 4.82
N TRP A 158 6.08 -1.97 5.05
CA TRP A 158 5.61 -1.44 6.33
C TRP A 158 5.19 -2.53 7.33
N PHE A 159 5.04 -3.78 6.88
CA PHE A 159 4.72 -4.97 7.69
C PHE A 159 5.47 -6.20 7.16
N PRO A 160 6.80 -6.22 7.29
CA PRO A 160 7.69 -7.10 6.55
C PRO A 160 7.48 -8.59 6.80
N THR A 161 6.80 -9.01 7.87
CA THR A 161 6.42 -10.42 8.04
C THR A 161 5.55 -10.95 6.88
N ASN A 162 4.86 -10.05 6.16
CA ASN A 162 4.08 -10.40 4.98
C ASN A 162 4.93 -10.72 3.74
N LEU A 163 6.18 -10.26 3.70
CA LEU A 163 7.13 -10.55 2.62
C LEU A 163 7.90 -11.85 2.83
N LEU A 164 7.78 -12.50 4.01
CA LEU A 164 8.41 -13.80 4.28
C LEU A 164 7.96 -14.85 3.27
N PRO A 165 8.84 -15.84 2.94
CA PRO A 165 8.51 -16.89 2.01
C PRO A 165 7.32 -17.73 2.50
N ASN A 166 6.41 -18.02 1.60
CA ASN A 166 5.22 -18.83 1.84
C ASN A 166 4.67 -19.33 0.49
N GLU A 167 3.49 -19.93 0.48
CA GLU A 167 2.85 -20.43 -0.74
C GLU A 167 2.58 -19.32 -1.79
N ARG A 168 2.48 -18.05 -1.39
CA ARG A 168 2.26 -16.90 -2.28
C ARG A 168 3.55 -16.22 -2.69
N ASN A 169 4.53 -16.16 -1.79
CA ASN A 169 5.78 -15.41 -1.93
C ASN A 169 6.97 -16.35 -2.12
N GLN A 170 7.66 -16.19 -3.23
CA GLN A 170 8.89 -16.95 -3.50
C GLN A 170 10.01 -15.96 -3.88
N TRP A 171 11.16 -16.15 -3.24
CA TRP A 171 12.35 -15.34 -3.49
C TRP A 171 13.37 -16.12 -4.32
N SER A 172 13.98 -15.48 -5.30
CA SER A 172 15.11 -16.00 -6.05
C SER A 172 16.21 -14.96 -6.23
N LEU A 173 17.46 -15.39 -6.23
CA LEU A 173 18.62 -14.52 -6.36
C LEU A 173 18.67 -13.91 -7.76
N ILE A 174 19.05 -12.63 -7.85
CA ILE A 174 19.46 -11.95 -9.08
C ILE A 174 20.96 -11.67 -8.98
N ASP A 175 21.38 -10.91 -7.97
CA ASP A 175 22.79 -10.58 -7.69
C ASP A 175 22.99 -10.28 -6.19
N ALA A 176 24.17 -9.76 -5.82
CA ALA A 176 24.53 -9.49 -4.42
C ALA A 176 23.62 -8.48 -3.71
N ASN A 177 22.95 -7.61 -4.46
CA ASN A 177 22.12 -6.51 -3.93
C ASN A 177 20.69 -6.51 -4.50
N SER A 178 20.31 -7.57 -5.22
CA SER A 178 18.96 -7.69 -5.74
C SER A 178 18.42 -9.11 -5.74
N ALA A 179 17.10 -9.22 -5.57
CA ALA A 179 16.38 -10.50 -5.65
C ALA A 179 15.03 -10.30 -6.34
N LYS A 180 14.52 -11.38 -6.93
CA LYS A 180 13.18 -11.43 -7.49
C LYS A 180 12.22 -11.96 -6.45
N LEU A 181 11.16 -11.19 -6.16
CA LEU A 181 10.00 -11.64 -5.39
C LEU A 181 8.88 -12.02 -6.35
N SER A 182 8.60 -13.30 -6.49
CA SER A 182 7.46 -13.80 -7.26
C SER A 182 6.25 -13.96 -6.33
N PHE A 183 5.11 -13.44 -6.77
CA PHE A 183 3.85 -13.49 -6.03
C PHE A 183 2.78 -14.20 -6.85
N LYS A 184 2.02 -15.07 -6.19
CA LYS A 184 0.85 -15.72 -6.78
C LYS A 184 -0.30 -15.74 -5.78
N TYR A 185 -1.44 -15.22 -6.20
CA TYR A 185 -2.66 -15.27 -5.40
C TYR A 185 -3.86 -15.48 -6.33
N ARG A 186 -4.56 -16.62 -6.16
CA ARG A 186 -5.64 -17.04 -7.06
C ARG A 186 -5.15 -17.10 -8.53
N ALA A 187 -5.84 -16.42 -9.44
CA ALA A 187 -5.47 -16.35 -10.86
C ALA A 187 -4.41 -15.26 -11.17
N VAL A 188 -4.07 -14.39 -10.19
CA VAL A 188 -3.12 -13.28 -10.40
C VAL A 188 -1.71 -13.75 -10.06
N SER A 189 -0.76 -13.44 -10.95
CA SER A 189 0.66 -13.75 -10.77
C SER A 189 1.51 -12.62 -11.36
N PHE A 190 2.46 -12.12 -10.57
CA PHE A 190 3.43 -11.11 -10.99
C PHE A 190 4.73 -11.23 -10.19
N SER A 191 5.70 -10.40 -10.49
CA SER A 191 6.95 -10.38 -9.73
C SER A 191 7.49 -8.97 -9.59
N TYR A 192 8.29 -8.77 -8.54
CA TYR A 192 9.10 -7.60 -8.32
C TYR A 192 10.59 -7.91 -8.46
N ILE A 193 11.34 -6.98 -9.03
CA ILE A 193 12.77 -6.87 -8.82
C ILE A 193 12.92 -5.98 -7.57
N VAL A 194 13.55 -6.53 -6.54
CA VAL A 194 13.74 -5.86 -5.24
C VAL A 194 15.22 -5.57 -5.08
N SER A 195 15.56 -4.30 -4.88
CA SER A 195 16.93 -3.84 -4.67
C SER A 195 17.16 -3.47 -3.22
N PHE A 196 18.31 -3.86 -2.68
CA PHE A 196 18.70 -3.65 -1.30
C PHE A 196 19.97 -2.78 -1.23
N ASN A 197 20.09 -1.99 -0.17
CA ASN A 197 21.35 -1.32 0.15
C ASN A 197 22.29 -2.24 0.95
N GLU A 198 23.47 -1.74 1.27
CA GLU A 198 24.52 -2.50 1.99
C GLU A 198 24.10 -2.91 3.41
N VAL A 199 23.24 -2.13 4.07
CA VAL A 199 22.74 -2.46 5.42
C VAL A 199 21.57 -3.43 5.41
N GLY A 200 21.04 -3.76 4.22
CA GLY A 200 19.93 -4.71 4.05
C GLY A 200 18.55 -4.08 3.95
N GLU A 201 18.43 -2.77 3.78
CA GLU A 201 17.12 -2.13 3.57
C GLU A 201 16.67 -2.26 2.11
N ILE A 202 15.40 -2.50 1.86
CA ILE A 202 14.81 -2.41 0.51
C ILE A 202 14.79 -0.94 0.11
N VAL A 203 15.50 -0.59 -0.96
CA VAL A 203 15.54 0.79 -1.49
C VAL A 203 14.64 0.96 -2.71
N GLN A 204 14.33 -0.12 -3.42
CA GLN A 204 13.45 -0.07 -4.59
C GLN A 204 12.74 -1.42 -4.80
N MET A 205 11.48 -1.34 -5.22
CA MET A 205 10.73 -2.45 -5.78
C MET A 205 10.19 -2.03 -7.15
N GLU A 206 10.48 -2.85 -8.19
CA GLU A 206 10.08 -2.58 -9.57
C GLU A 206 9.25 -3.73 -10.12
N THR A 207 8.12 -3.43 -10.76
CA THR A 207 7.27 -4.38 -11.47
C THR A 207 6.72 -3.75 -12.76
N ARG A 208 6.08 -4.56 -13.59
CA ARG A 208 5.28 -4.06 -14.72
C ARG A 208 3.81 -3.98 -14.31
N ARG A 209 3.24 -2.79 -14.37
CA ARG A 209 1.85 -2.51 -13.98
C ARG A 209 1.08 -1.89 -15.14
N PHE A 210 -0.21 -2.13 -15.19
CA PHE A 210 -1.07 -1.46 -16.17
C PHE A 210 -1.11 0.05 -15.93
N ILE A 211 -0.89 0.80 -17.00
CA ILE A 211 -1.14 2.23 -17.10
C ILE A 211 -2.24 2.43 -18.15
N GLY A 212 -3.48 2.61 -17.71
CA GLY A 212 -4.65 2.51 -18.58
C GLY A 212 -5.10 1.05 -18.81
N GLU A 213 -5.74 0.78 -19.94
CA GLU A 213 -6.42 -0.50 -20.17
C GLU A 213 -5.52 -1.59 -20.77
N GLU A 214 -4.61 -1.23 -21.69
CA GLU A 214 -3.86 -2.21 -22.48
C GLU A 214 -2.35 -2.20 -22.20
N ASN A 215 -1.78 -1.05 -21.84
CA ASN A 215 -0.34 -0.89 -21.73
C ASN A 215 0.18 -1.19 -20.33
N ARG A 216 1.31 -1.90 -20.27
CA ARG A 216 2.06 -2.10 -19.04
C ARG A 216 3.38 -1.34 -19.11
N GLU A 217 3.63 -0.54 -18.09
CA GLU A 217 4.88 0.19 -17.90
C GLU A 217 5.59 -0.24 -16.64
N ALA A 218 6.87 0.05 -16.54
CA ALA A 218 7.61 -0.19 -15.31
C ALA A 218 7.14 0.78 -14.22
N TRP A 219 6.75 0.21 -13.09
CA TRP A 219 6.26 0.91 -11.92
C TRP A 219 7.20 0.65 -10.75
N LEU A 220 7.71 1.73 -10.17
CA LEU A 220 8.73 1.70 -9.15
C LEU A 220 8.22 2.32 -7.86
N CYS A 221 8.54 1.66 -6.74
CA CYS A 221 8.43 2.20 -5.40
C CYS A 221 9.84 2.36 -4.84
N LYS A 222 10.26 3.57 -4.53
CA LYS A 222 11.52 3.87 -3.83
C LYS A 222 11.24 4.11 -2.35
N MET A 223 12.02 3.51 -1.47
CA MET A 223 11.89 3.55 -0.02
C MET A 223 13.12 4.18 0.62
N ALA A 224 12.90 4.96 1.67
CA ALA A 224 13.97 5.64 2.40
C ALA A 224 13.58 5.95 3.86
N ASP A 225 14.56 6.45 4.61
CA ASP A 225 14.38 6.91 5.99
C ASP A 225 13.81 5.83 6.91
N TYR A 226 14.48 4.68 6.96
CA TYR A 226 14.08 3.55 7.80
C TYR A 226 14.16 3.91 9.28
N LYS A 227 13.18 3.49 10.05
CA LYS A 227 13.09 3.70 11.50
C LYS A 227 12.47 2.49 12.19
N GLU A 228 12.91 2.24 13.42
CA GLU A 228 12.23 1.26 14.27
C GLU A 228 10.91 1.86 14.78
N ILE A 229 9.80 1.19 14.45
CA ILE A 229 8.45 1.54 14.90
C ILE A 229 7.77 0.27 15.43
N ASN A 230 7.39 0.26 16.70
CA ASN A 230 6.74 -0.89 17.34
C ASN A 230 7.52 -2.21 17.19
N GLY A 231 8.86 -2.14 17.25
CA GLY A 231 9.75 -3.31 17.17
C GLY A 231 10.09 -3.78 15.77
N VAL A 232 9.62 -3.08 14.73
CA VAL A 232 9.89 -3.37 13.31
C VAL A 232 10.61 -2.20 12.67
N ILE A 233 11.65 -2.45 11.87
CA ILE A 233 12.35 -1.42 11.11
C ILE A 233 11.66 -1.27 9.75
N VAL A 234 11.11 -0.08 9.49
CA VAL A 234 10.30 0.20 8.29
C VAL A 234 10.66 1.55 7.66
N PRO A 235 10.49 1.70 6.32
CA PRO A 235 10.72 2.98 5.67
C PRO A 235 9.66 4.00 6.09
N THR A 236 10.07 5.24 6.36
CA THR A 236 9.13 6.32 6.66
C THR A 236 8.92 7.27 5.48
N ARG A 237 9.66 7.09 4.38
CA ARG A 237 9.42 7.76 3.10
C ARG A 237 9.26 6.76 1.98
N ALA A 238 8.31 7.03 1.12
CA ALA A 238 8.07 6.29 -0.11
C ALA A 238 7.83 7.26 -1.26
N GLU A 239 8.39 6.95 -2.43
CA GLU A 239 8.16 7.64 -3.68
C GLU A 239 7.72 6.64 -4.74
N VAL A 240 6.66 6.99 -5.48
CA VAL A 240 6.10 6.12 -6.53
C VAL A 240 6.29 6.78 -7.89
N ILE A 241 6.80 5.98 -8.83
CA ILE A 241 7.33 6.46 -10.11
C ILE A 241 6.84 5.54 -11.24
N TRP A 242 6.43 6.14 -12.34
CA TRP A 242 6.32 5.46 -13.63
C TRP A 242 7.60 5.67 -14.44
N LYS A 243 8.17 4.60 -14.98
CA LYS A 243 9.29 4.66 -15.91
C LYS A 243 8.72 4.53 -17.33
N LEU A 244 8.54 5.66 -17.98
CA LEU A 244 7.97 5.80 -19.31
C LEU A 244 9.08 6.01 -20.34
N GLU A 245 8.77 5.98 -21.64
CA GLU A 245 9.73 6.30 -22.71
C GLU A 245 10.39 7.67 -22.52
N ARG A 246 9.65 8.66 -21.99
CA ARG A 246 10.15 10.01 -21.68
C ARG A 246 10.97 10.09 -20.37
N GLY A 247 11.23 8.97 -19.71
CA GLY A 247 11.98 8.89 -18.44
C GLY A 247 11.12 8.61 -17.22
N GLU A 248 11.71 8.74 -16.04
CA GLU A 248 11.03 8.55 -14.76
C GLU A 248 10.08 9.72 -14.44
N VAL A 249 8.84 9.41 -14.14
CA VAL A 249 7.80 10.39 -13.78
C VAL A 249 7.27 10.05 -12.38
N SER A 250 7.75 10.77 -11.38
CA SER A 250 7.25 10.65 -10.00
C SER A 250 5.85 11.27 -9.90
N TYR A 251 4.92 10.55 -9.24
CA TYR A 251 3.54 11.02 -9.08
C TYR A 251 3.00 10.94 -7.65
N ALA A 252 3.67 10.22 -6.75
CA ALA A 252 3.29 10.17 -5.34
C ALA A 252 4.54 10.15 -4.44
N LYS A 253 4.53 10.95 -3.37
CA LYS A 253 5.56 11.01 -2.33
C LYS A 253 4.87 11.02 -1.00
N PHE A 254 5.15 10.03 -0.17
CA PHE A 254 4.51 9.86 1.13
C PHE A 254 5.54 9.89 2.26
N LYS A 255 5.13 10.47 3.37
CA LYS A 255 5.86 10.46 4.64
C LYS A 255 4.95 9.90 5.71
N VAL A 256 5.28 8.71 6.18
CA VAL A 256 4.54 8.03 7.25
C VAL A 256 4.65 8.82 8.55
N LYS A 257 3.52 9.04 9.22
CA LYS A 257 3.39 9.73 10.50
C LYS A 257 3.22 8.74 11.65
N LYS A 258 2.40 7.74 11.43
CA LYS A 258 2.05 6.75 12.45
C LYS A 258 1.82 5.40 11.80
N ILE A 259 2.33 4.34 12.41
CA ILE A 259 1.99 2.94 12.09
C ILE A 259 1.62 2.25 13.38
N GLU A 260 0.54 1.49 13.37
CA GLU A 260 0.14 0.62 14.47
C GLU A 260 -0.20 -0.77 13.92
N TYR A 261 0.20 -1.79 14.66
CA TYR A 261 -0.02 -3.20 14.30
C TYR A 261 -1.09 -3.82 15.18
N ASP A 262 -1.82 -4.80 14.60
CA ASP A 262 -2.78 -5.67 15.27
C ASP A 262 -3.90 -4.92 16.03
N LYS A 263 -4.29 -3.76 15.47
CA LYS A 263 -5.45 -2.98 15.90
C LYS A 263 -6.47 -2.94 14.74
N PRO A 264 -7.39 -3.93 14.66
CA PRO A 264 -8.36 -4.04 13.58
C PRO A 264 -9.54 -3.08 13.73
N GLU A 265 -9.25 -1.81 13.85
CA GLU A 265 -10.24 -0.74 14.01
C GLU A 265 -9.78 0.53 13.28
N LYS A 266 -10.74 1.36 12.87
CA LYS A 266 -10.45 2.66 12.27
C LYS A 266 -9.82 3.61 13.32
N PHE A 267 -8.93 4.52 12.83
CA PHE A 267 -8.41 5.62 13.64
C PHE A 267 -9.53 6.54 14.16
#